data_2a29dc7d4f7fca042832ac56d3693646
#
_entry.id   2a29dc7d4f7fca042832ac56d3693646
#
_cell.length_a   1.000
_cell.length_b   1.000
_cell.length_c   1.000
_cell.angle_alpha   90.00
_cell.angle_beta   90.00
_cell.angle_gamma   90.00
#
_symmetry.space_group_name_H-M   'P 1'
#
loop_
_entity.id
_entity.type
_entity.pdbx_description
1 polymer ?
#
loop_
_entity_poly.entity_id
_entity_poly.type
_entity_poly.pdbx_seq_one_letter_code
_entity_poly.pdbx_strand_id
1 'polypeptide(L)'
;MTNGNAATGLRDLNAGVPGADQIKGAVSAVYDDVASWSRTGDFWNWGMHCPELLNELTDICSNFNAGVSDGFSEQLYFQTLRGLPYSKNDFKSLSVLEVGCGMGEGLNFLTRLVDPARAVGLDISGAAVRRASALLARGERLTYVEGDAERLPFEDGEFDLVINVESSHNYPDVDRFFHEVARVLKPGGHFSIIDVFDPRSSARFSTLQEEIDDFAWIHERDVTENVKSSIRQRMAPGSFFRKEYARKQMPLRARIIGGLGGAHYAGADFIGHRDTLSRVLELARVRPKFVGEYESYRHHLARRV
;
A
#
# COMPACT_ATOMS: atom_id res chain seq x y z
N MET A 1 -28.11 -3.23 43.61
CA MET A 1 -28.47 -2.26 42.57
C MET A 1 -27.31 -1.33 42.37
N THR A 2 -26.45 -1.60 41.46
CA THR A 2 -25.43 -0.65 40.94
C THR A 2 -25.31 -0.93 39.47
N ASN A 3 -25.96 -0.05 38.68
CA ASN A 3 -25.84 -0.04 37.22
C ASN A 3 -24.40 0.41 36.87
N GLY A 4 -23.59 -0.52 36.37
CA GLY A 4 -22.37 -0.18 35.69
C GLY A 4 -22.68 0.19 34.24
N ASN A 5 -22.72 1.47 33.94
CA ASN A 5 -22.66 1.99 32.59
C ASN A 5 -21.28 1.64 32.04
N ALA A 6 -21.24 0.66 31.16
CA ALA A 6 -20.14 0.53 30.22
C ALA A 6 -20.32 1.66 29.17
N ALA A 7 -19.74 2.83 29.46
CA ALA A 7 -19.52 3.82 28.43
C ALA A 7 -18.50 3.24 27.45
N THR A 8 -18.95 2.82 26.28
CA THR A 8 -18.12 2.64 25.10
C THR A 8 -17.45 3.98 24.84
N GLY A 9 -16.20 4.11 25.28
CA GLY A 9 -15.41 5.30 25.05
C GLY A 9 -15.07 5.39 23.57
N LEU A 10 -15.91 6.07 22.81
CA LEU A 10 -15.53 6.59 21.50
C LEU A 10 -14.24 7.38 21.69
N ARG A 11 -13.18 6.96 21.05
CA ARG A 11 -11.91 7.68 21.05
C ARG A 11 -12.14 9.08 20.47
N ASP A 12 -11.67 10.10 21.16
CA ASP A 12 -11.68 11.46 20.62
C ASP A 12 -10.67 11.55 19.47
N LEU A 13 -11.18 11.46 18.26
CA LEU A 13 -10.37 11.56 17.04
C LEU A 13 -9.64 12.92 16.91
N ASN A 14 -10.09 13.95 17.65
CA ASN A 14 -9.43 15.25 17.66
C ASN A 14 -8.18 15.27 18.55
N ALA A 15 -8.07 14.35 19.51
CA ALA A 15 -6.93 14.28 20.42
C ALA A 15 -5.65 13.73 19.77
N GLY A 16 -5.78 13.00 18.64
CA GLY A 16 -4.66 12.35 17.93
C GLY A 16 -3.96 11.26 18.73
N VAL A 17 -2.99 10.61 18.10
CA VAL A 17 -2.11 9.62 18.75
C VAL A 17 -0.86 10.32 19.26
N PRO A 18 -0.48 10.20 20.54
CA PRO A 18 0.75 10.78 21.04
C PRO A 18 1.98 10.33 20.22
N GLY A 19 2.77 11.27 19.74
CA GLY A 19 3.95 10.99 18.92
C GLY A 19 3.66 10.68 17.43
N ALA A 20 2.43 10.79 16.97
CA ALA A 20 2.05 10.54 15.58
C ALA A 20 2.88 11.37 14.59
N ASP A 21 3.06 12.67 14.84
CA ASP A 21 3.83 13.55 13.96
C ASP A 21 5.31 13.11 13.85
N GLN A 22 5.90 12.60 14.94
CA GLN A 22 7.26 12.08 14.91
C GLN A 22 7.35 10.81 14.07
N ILE A 23 6.36 9.92 14.16
CA ILE A 23 6.28 8.71 13.35
C ILE A 23 6.11 9.08 11.89
N LYS A 24 5.18 9.97 11.55
CA LYS A 24 4.95 10.46 10.19
C LYS A 24 6.20 11.11 9.59
N GLY A 25 6.88 11.97 10.36
CA GLY A 25 8.13 12.58 9.94
C GLY A 25 9.24 11.55 9.65
N ALA A 26 9.34 10.51 10.48
CA ALA A 26 10.30 9.42 10.25
C ALA A 26 9.95 8.59 9.02
N VAL A 27 8.68 8.27 8.81
CA VAL A 27 8.17 7.56 7.62
C VAL A 27 8.46 8.38 6.36
N SER A 28 8.07 9.67 6.33
CA SER A 28 8.34 10.56 5.20
C SER A 28 9.83 10.61 4.86
N ALA A 29 10.70 10.77 5.85
CA ALA A 29 12.16 10.85 5.64
C ALA A 29 12.74 9.55 5.02
N VAL A 30 12.24 8.38 5.44
CA VAL A 30 12.64 7.09 4.86
C VAL A 30 12.23 7.01 3.39
N TYR A 31 10.99 7.34 3.08
CA TYR A 31 10.48 7.27 1.70
C TYR A 31 11.08 8.36 0.80
N ASP A 32 11.41 9.55 1.32
CA ASP A 32 12.16 10.58 0.59
C ASP A 32 13.56 10.07 0.21
N ASP A 33 14.27 9.39 1.14
CA ASP A 33 15.57 8.79 0.83
C ASP A 33 15.43 7.70 -0.25
N VAL A 34 14.44 6.82 -0.13
CA VAL A 34 14.18 5.75 -1.11
C VAL A 34 13.82 6.34 -2.48
N ALA A 35 12.98 7.38 -2.55
CA ALA A 35 12.61 8.05 -3.79
C ALA A 35 13.84 8.65 -4.51
N SER A 36 14.84 9.11 -3.76
CA SER A 36 16.04 9.74 -4.31
C SER A 36 16.89 8.83 -5.22
N TRP A 37 16.84 7.51 -5.01
CA TRP A 37 17.61 6.52 -5.78
C TRP A 37 16.73 5.47 -6.50
N SER A 38 15.42 5.51 -6.32
CA SER A 38 14.48 4.65 -7.05
C SER A 38 14.38 5.04 -8.53
N ARG A 39 14.02 4.09 -9.39
CA ARG A 39 13.88 4.27 -10.84
C ARG A 39 12.41 4.29 -11.24
N THR A 40 12.15 4.77 -12.45
CA THR A 40 10.85 4.58 -13.11
C THR A 40 10.55 3.09 -13.22
N GLY A 41 9.33 2.68 -12.89
CA GLY A 41 8.92 1.28 -12.85
C GLY A 41 9.19 0.58 -11.51
N ASP A 42 9.77 1.28 -10.52
CA ASP A 42 9.93 0.73 -9.18
C ASP A 42 8.61 0.83 -8.39
N PHE A 43 7.95 -0.28 -8.20
CA PHE A 43 6.84 -0.40 -7.26
C PHE A 43 7.37 -0.61 -5.84
N TRP A 44 6.71 0.03 -4.87
CA TRP A 44 7.05 -0.13 -3.46
C TRP A 44 6.08 -1.08 -2.77
N ASN A 45 6.04 -2.30 -3.25
CA ASN A 45 5.25 -3.36 -2.64
C ASN A 45 5.91 -4.73 -2.80
N TRP A 46 5.49 -5.69 -1.97
CA TRP A 46 6.04 -7.04 -2.01
C TRP A 46 5.53 -7.87 -3.19
N GLY A 47 4.48 -7.39 -3.87
CA GLY A 47 3.85 -8.08 -4.98
C GLY A 47 3.11 -9.34 -4.58
N MET A 48 2.39 -9.93 -5.51
CA MET A 48 1.78 -11.24 -5.34
C MET A 48 1.98 -12.10 -6.59
N HIS A 49 2.08 -13.40 -6.41
CA HIS A 49 2.15 -14.38 -7.49
C HIS A 49 0.89 -15.23 -7.48
N CYS A 50 0.04 -15.01 -8.48
CA CYS A 50 -1.19 -15.74 -8.71
C CYS A 50 -1.27 -16.03 -10.22
N PRO A 51 -1.07 -17.30 -10.67
CA PRO A 51 -1.09 -17.65 -12.08
C PRO A 51 -2.37 -17.26 -12.81
N GLU A 52 -3.51 -17.33 -12.12
CA GLU A 52 -4.81 -16.96 -12.68
C GLU A 52 -4.86 -15.47 -12.99
N LEU A 53 -4.42 -14.62 -12.05
CA LEU A 53 -4.35 -13.16 -12.26
C LEU A 53 -3.34 -12.80 -13.33
N LEU A 54 -2.22 -13.52 -13.39
CA LEU A 54 -1.21 -13.32 -14.42
C LEU A 54 -1.79 -13.56 -15.82
N ASN A 55 -2.54 -14.65 -16.00
CA ASN A 55 -3.20 -14.97 -17.27
C ASN A 55 -4.22 -13.89 -17.64
N GLU A 56 -5.09 -13.49 -16.70
CA GLU A 56 -6.07 -12.42 -16.94
C GLU A 56 -5.40 -11.11 -17.34
N LEU A 57 -4.34 -10.71 -16.65
CA LEU A 57 -3.59 -9.49 -16.99
C LEU A 57 -2.93 -9.58 -18.37
N THR A 58 -2.43 -10.75 -18.74
CA THR A 58 -1.83 -10.97 -20.07
C THR A 58 -2.88 -10.88 -21.17
N ASP A 59 -4.09 -11.36 -20.92
CA ASP A 59 -5.21 -11.28 -21.86
C ASP A 59 -5.71 -9.82 -22.03
N ILE A 60 -5.76 -9.06 -20.94
CA ILE A 60 -6.22 -7.65 -20.96
C ILE A 60 -5.14 -6.73 -21.54
N CYS A 61 -3.87 -6.99 -21.24
CA CYS A 61 -2.72 -6.16 -21.59
C CYS A 61 -1.55 -7.04 -22.02
N SER A 62 -1.49 -7.35 -23.31
CA SER A 62 -0.47 -8.26 -23.89
C SER A 62 0.99 -7.85 -23.63
N ASN A 63 1.21 -6.58 -23.29
CA ASN A 63 2.54 -6.02 -23.07
C ASN A 63 2.84 -5.68 -21.60
N PHE A 64 1.98 -6.04 -20.62
CA PHE A 64 2.18 -5.59 -19.25
C PHE A 64 3.48 -6.12 -18.63
N ASN A 65 3.98 -7.25 -19.11
CA ASN A 65 5.16 -7.95 -18.59
C ASN A 65 6.33 -8.01 -19.61
N ALA A 66 6.43 -7.06 -20.53
CA ALA A 66 7.41 -7.07 -21.62
C ALA A 66 8.89 -6.84 -21.16
N GLY A 67 9.32 -7.50 -20.07
CA GLY A 67 10.69 -7.44 -19.55
C GLY A 67 11.01 -6.17 -18.74
N VAL A 68 10.00 -5.39 -18.39
CA VAL A 68 10.13 -4.14 -17.60
C VAL A 68 9.92 -4.38 -16.10
N SER A 69 9.17 -5.42 -15.74
CA SER A 69 8.91 -5.82 -14.36
C SER A 69 8.85 -7.34 -14.21
N ASP A 70 8.76 -7.84 -12.98
CA ASP A 70 8.46 -9.26 -12.72
C ASP A 70 6.94 -9.56 -12.75
N GLY A 71 6.11 -8.56 -12.90
CA GLY A 71 4.65 -8.67 -12.97
C GLY A 71 3.97 -8.90 -11.62
N PHE A 72 4.72 -9.05 -10.53
CA PHE A 72 4.14 -9.38 -9.22
C PHE A 72 3.50 -8.16 -8.56
N SER A 73 4.09 -6.99 -8.71
CA SER A 73 3.52 -5.75 -8.21
C SER A 73 2.22 -5.40 -8.93
N GLU A 74 2.18 -5.58 -10.23
CA GLU A 74 1.00 -5.35 -11.05
C GLU A 74 -0.15 -6.29 -10.68
N GLN A 75 0.14 -7.56 -10.38
CA GLN A 75 -0.88 -8.50 -9.90
C GLN A 75 -1.46 -8.05 -8.56
N LEU A 76 -0.63 -7.51 -7.64
CA LEU A 76 -1.11 -6.99 -6.36
C LEU A 76 -2.07 -5.80 -6.58
N TYR A 77 -1.71 -4.87 -7.47
CA TYR A 77 -2.59 -3.76 -7.84
C TYR A 77 -3.87 -4.24 -8.55
N PHE A 78 -3.77 -5.20 -9.44
CA PHE A 78 -4.94 -5.76 -10.10
C PHE A 78 -5.89 -6.46 -9.12
N GLN A 79 -5.35 -7.06 -8.05
CA GLN A 79 -6.16 -7.65 -6.99
C GLN A 79 -7.09 -6.61 -6.33
N THR A 80 -6.69 -5.33 -6.23
CA THR A 80 -7.55 -4.28 -5.65
C THR A 80 -8.82 -4.00 -6.44
N LEU A 81 -8.85 -4.38 -7.71
CA LEU A 81 -10.04 -4.24 -8.57
C LEU A 81 -11.00 -5.43 -8.44
N ARG A 82 -10.58 -6.52 -7.77
CA ARG A 82 -11.40 -7.72 -7.65
C ARG A 82 -12.55 -7.53 -6.68
N GLY A 83 -13.74 -7.93 -7.11
CA GLY A 83 -14.98 -7.79 -6.34
C GLY A 83 -15.66 -6.43 -6.50
N LEU A 84 -15.02 -5.46 -7.16
CA LEU A 84 -15.68 -4.20 -7.54
C LEU A 84 -16.80 -4.48 -8.54
N PRO A 85 -17.94 -3.77 -8.44
CA PRO A 85 -19.07 -3.96 -9.35
C PRO A 85 -18.89 -3.20 -10.68
N TYR A 86 -17.70 -2.70 -10.98
CA TYR A 86 -17.41 -1.86 -12.12
C TYR A 86 -16.86 -2.66 -13.31
N SER A 87 -17.47 -2.50 -14.47
CA SER A 87 -16.85 -2.90 -15.73
C SER A 87 -15.78 -1.90 -16.16
N LYS A 88 -14.93 -2.28 -17.12
CA LYS A 88 -13.92 -1.36 -17.68
C LYS A 88 -14.54 -0.07 -18.24
N ASN A 89 -15.75 -0.13 -18.76
CA ASN A 89 -16.43 1.06 -19.27
C ASN A 89 -16.93 1.97 -18.16
N ASP A 90 -17.36 1.43 -17.03
CA ASP A 90 -17.82 2.22 -15.88
C ASP A 90 -16.68 3.09 -15.34
N PHE A 91 -15.44 2.57 -15.33
CA PHE A 91 -14.28 3.34 -14.88
C PHE A 91 -14.10 4.68 -15.60
N LYS A 92 -14.52 4.79 -16.85
CA LYS A 92 -14.40 6.04 -17.63
C LYS A 92 -15.18 7.23 -17.05
N SER A 93 -16.07 6.98 -16.10
CA SER A 93 -16.81 8.02 -15.37
C SER A 93 -16.35 8.17 -13.91
N LEU A 94 -15.46 7.31 -13.41
CA LEU A 94 -15.08 7.29 -12.01
C LEU A 94 -13.92 8.22 -11.70
N SER A 95 -13.97 8.82 -10.51
CA SER A 95 -12.84 9.47 -9.82
C SER A 95 -12.22 8.49 -8.84
N VAL A 96 -10.93 8.23 -8.98
CA VAL A 96 -10.17 7.27 -8.17
C VAL A 96 -9.12 7.99 -7.35
N LEU A 97 -9.00 7.65 -6.07
CA LEU A 97 -7.93 8.09 -5.17
C LEU A 97 -7.10 6.89 -4.74
N GLU A 98 -5.78 6.99 -4.86
CA GLU A 98 -4.86 6.10 -4.15
C GLU A 98 -4.22 6.85 -2.98
N VAL A 99 -4.39 6.34 -1.75
CA VAL A 99 -3.77 6.89 -0.54
C VAL A 99 -2.53 6.06 -0.22
N GLY A 100 -1.37 6.74 -0.07
CA GLY A 100 -0.08 6.08 0.07
C GLY A 100 0.45 5.58 -1.27
N CYS A 101 0.39 6.42 -2.31
CA CYS A 101 0.72 6.01 -3.69
C CYS A 101 2.22 5.85 -3.96
N GLY A 102 3.09 6.22 -3.01
CA GLY A 102 4.52 6.21 -3.18
C GLY A 102 4.97 6.97 -4.43
N MET A 103 5.72 6.32 -5.29
CA MET A 103 6.19 6.91 -6.57
C MET A 103 5.14 6.89 -7.68
N GLY A 104 3.90 6.51 -7.40
CA GLY A 104 2.77 6.58 -8.33
C GLY A 104 2.72 5.51 -9.40
N GLU A 105 3.66 4.56 -9.45
CA GLU A 105 3.71 3.55 -10.52
C GLU A 105 2.50 2.62 -10.50
N GLY A 106 1.97 2.30 -9.31
CA GLY A 106 0.78 1.47 -9.15
C GLY A 106 -0.46 2.13 -9.72
N LEU A 107 -0.74 3.37 -9.31
CA LEU A 107 -1.86 4.14 -9.86
C LEU A 107 -1.71 4.38 -11.36
N ASN A 108 -0.50 4.70 -11.82
CA ASN A 108 -0.21 4.83 -13.25
C ASN A 108 -0.50 3.53 -14.02
N PHE A 109 -0.17 2.36 -13.44
CA PHE A 109 -0.52 1.07 -14.03
C PHE A 109 -2.03 0.88 -14.09
N LEU A 110 -2.76 1.08 -12.97
CA LEU A 110 -4.23 0.95 -12.93
C LEU A 110 -4.92 1.90 -13.92
N THR A 111 -4.47 3.16 -14.01
CA THR A 111 -5.07 4.12 -14.95
C THR A 111 -4.87 3.75 -16.41
N ARG A 112 -3.81 3.03 -16.76
CA ARG A 112 -3.64 2.47 -18.12
C ARG A 112 -4.50 1.24 -18.35
N LEU A 113 -4.81 0.49 -17.30
CA LEU A 113 -5.60 -0.73 -17.40
C LEU A 113 -7.11 -0.45 -17.55
N VAL A 114 -7.65 0.48 -16.72
CA VAL A 114 -9.09 0.72 -16.61
C VAL A 114 -9.55 2.11 -17.08
N ASP A 115 -8.61 3.03 -17.33
CA ASP A 115 -8.84 4.37 -17.93
C ASP A 115 -9.90 5.21 -17.19
N PRO A 116 -9.74 5.53 -15.89
CA PRO A 116 -10.72 6.31 -15.15
C PRO A 116 -10.81 7.76 -15.66
N ALA A 117 -11.93 8.41 -15.39
CA ALA A 117 -12.11 9.83 -15.73
C ALA A 117 -11.05 10.70 -15.07
N ARG A 118 -10.77 10.43 -13.81
CA ARG A 118 -9.76 11.11 -12.98
C ARG A 118 -9.11 10.14 -12.01
N ALA A 119 -7.82 10.27 -11.79
CA ALA A 119 -7.09 9.56 -10.76
C ALA A 119 -6.17 10.51 -10.01
N VAL A 120 -6.14 10.38 -8.69
CA VAL A 120 -5.26 11.15 -7.81
C VAL A 120 -4.48 10.20 -6.94
N GLY A 121 -3.15 10.35 -6.90
CA GLY A 121 -2.30 9.68 -5.93
C GLY A 121 -1.92 10.65 -4.81
N LEU A 122 -2.07 10.23 -3.56
CA LEU A 122 -1.63 10.99 -2.40
C LEU A 122 -0.55 10.22 -1.65
N ASP A 123 0.51 10.92 -1.25
CA ASP A 123 1.57 10.35 -0.41
C ASP A 123 2.16 11.41 0.53
N ILE A 124 2.67 10.97 1.67
CA ILE A 124 3.31 11.84 2.66
C ILE A 124 4.74 12.24 2.25
N SER A 125 5.38 11.48 1.35
CA SER A 125 6.71 11.79 0.84
C SER A 125 6.64 12.82 -0.29
N GLY A 126 7.03 14.04 0.02
CA GLY A 126 7.11 15.11 -0.98
C GLY A 126 8.08 14.78 -2.12
N ALA A 127 9.17 14.05 -1.87
CA ALA A 127 10.11 13.63 -2.91
C ALA A 127 9.47 12.61 -3.87
N ALA A 128 8.72 11.63 -3.34
CA ALA A 128 8.01 10.64 -4.15
C ALA A 128 6.95 11.33 -5.03
N VAL A 129 6.14 12.22 -4.44
CA VAL A 129 5.10 12.98 -5.15
C VAL A 129 5.67 13.87 -6.25
N ARG A 130 6.74 14.63 -5.97
CA ARG A 130 7.39 15.45 -7.01
C ARG A 130 7.89 14.59 -8.17
N ARG A 131 8.46 13.43 -7.88
CA ARG A 131 8.93 12.50 -8.90
C ARG A 131 7.76 11.90 -9.69
N ALA A 132 6.71 11.42 -9.03
CA ALA A 132 5.51 10.91 -9.69
C ALA A 132 4.88 11.97 -10.60
N SER A 133 4.76 13.20 -10.12
CA SER A 133 4.22 14.32 -10.89
C SER A 133 5.06 14.64 -12.12
N ALA A 134 6.39 14.61 -11.99
CA ALA A 134 7.28 14.90 -13.11
C ALA A 134 7.30 13.83 -14.20
N LEU A 135 7.10 12.55 -13.84
CA LEU A 135 7.30 11.42 -14.75
C LEU A 135 5.99 10.78 -15.23
N LEU A 136 4.92 10.81 -14.43
CA LEU A 136 3.73 10.01 -14.62
C LEU A 136 2.44 10.82 -14.76
N ALA A 137 2.41 12.09 -14.33
CA ALA A 137 1.22 12.93 -14.42
C ALA A 137 0.73 13.11 -15.88
N ARG A 138 -0.59 13.15 -16.05
CA ARG A 138 -1.26 13.30 -17.37
C ARG A 138 -2.35 14.35 -17.30
N GLY A 139 -1.95 15.62 -17.13
CA GLY A 139 -2.89 16.73 -16.95
C GLY A 139 -3.79 16.47 -15.74
N GLU A 140 -5.08 16.75 -15.89
CA GLU A 140 -6.09 16.54 -14.84
C GLU A 140 -6.51 15.06 -14.68
N ARG A 141 -6.15 14.20 -15.63
CA ARG A 141 -6.54 12.78 -15.60
C ARG A 141 -5.75 11.93 -14.61
N LEU A 142 -4.49 12.29 -14.37
CA LEU A 142 -3.64 11.64 -13.38
C LEU A 142 -2.77 12.68 -12.73
N THR A 143 -3.01 12.92 -11.45
CA THR A 143 -2.27 13.89 -10.64
C THR A 143 -1.75 13.24 -9.36
N TYR A 144 -0.74 13.89 -8.76
CA TYR A 144 -0.16 13.44 -7.50
C TYR A 144 -0.05 14.61 -6.55
N VAL A 145 -0.42 14.43 -5.29
CA VAL A 145 -0.44 15.44 -4.23
C VAL A 145 0.25 14.95 -2.98
N GLU A 146 1.02 15.84 -2.36
CA GLU A 146 1.60 15.59 -1.05
C GLU A 146 0.52 15.80 0.02
N GLY A 147 0.36 14.83 0.93
CA GLY A 147 -0.65 14.91 1.96
C GLY A 147 -0.57 13.79 2.99
N ASP A 148 -1.33 13.99 4.07
CA ASP A 148 -1.45 13.06 5.18
C ASP A 148 -2.70 12.21 5.01
N ALA A 149 -2.55 10.87 5.04
CA ALA A 149 -3.66 9.92 4.96
C ALA A 149 -4.70 10.10 6.08
N GLU A 150 -4.27 10.60 7.23
CA GLU A 150 -5.13 10.85 8.39
C GLU A 150 -5.81 12.24 8.33
N ARG A 151 -5.56 13.02 7.28
CA ARG A 151 -6.19 14.30 7.00
C ARG A 151 -6.15 14.60 5.50
N LEU A 152 -7.02 13.94 4.75
CA LEU A 152 -7.07 14.02 3.30
C LEU A 152 -7.48 15.45 2.82
N PRO A 153 -6.70 16.10 1.94
CA PRO A 153 -6.97 17.45 1.47
C PRO A 153 -8.01 17.47 0.33
N PHE A 154 -9.10 16.75 0.50
CA PHE A 154 -10.18 16.60 -0.49
C PHE A 154 -11.53 16.88 0.14
N GLU A 155 -12.50 17.23 -0.71
CA GLU A 155 -13.88 17.49 -0.31
C GLU A 155 -14.62 16.19 0.06
N ASP A 156 -15.72 16.35 0.81
CA ASP A 156 -16.61 15.24 1.15
C ASP A 156 -17.24 14.67 -0.13
N GLY A 157 -17.22 13.35 -0.28
CA GLY A 157 -17.85 12.67 -1.42
C GLY A 157 -17.21 13.00 -2.77
N GLU A 158 -15.91 13.21 -2.84
CA GLU A 158 -15.20 13.57 -4.08
C GLU A 158 -14.90 12.36 -4.96
N PHE A 159 -14.71 11.16 -4.38
CA PHE A 159 -14.23 9.97 -5.09
C PHE A 159 -15.27 8.84 -5.14
N ASP A 160 -15.24 8.09 -6.24
CA ASP A 160 -16.05 6.88 -6.42
C ASP A 160 -15.32 5.63 -5.89
N LEU A 161 -13.99 5.65 -5.93
CA LEU A 161 -13.13 4.57 -5.47
C LEU A 161 -11.92 5.12 -4.73
N VAL A 162 -11.66 4.62 -3.53
CA VAL A 162 -10.40 4.82 -2.81
C VAL A 162 -9.65 3.49 -2.75
N ILE A 163 -8.36 3.53 -3.06
CA ILE A 163 -7.46 2.38 -3.03
C ILE A 163 -6.35 2.68 -2.03
N ASN A 164 -5.95 1.67 -1.25
CA ASN A 164 -4.76 1.70 -0.39
C ASN A 164 -3.99 0.40 -0.57
N VAL A 165 -2.72 0.49 -0.94
CA VAL A 165 -1.88 -0.68 -1.22
C VAL A 165 -0.62 -0.60 -0.38
N GLU A 166 -0.47 -1.53 0.56
CA GLU A 166 0.75 -1.72 1.37
C GLU A 166 1.26 -0.41 2.00
N SER A 167 0.34 0.33 2.63
CA SER A 167 0.64 1.65 3.18
C SER A 167 0.03 1.89 4.57
N SER A 168 -1.17 1.38 4.85
CA SER A 168 -1.90 1.66 6.09
C SER A 168 -1.19 1.15 7.36
N HIS A 169 -0.35 0.14 7.23
CA HIS A 169 0.49 -0.35 8.33
C HIS A 169 1.51 0.69 8.86
N ASN A 170 1.72 1.78 8.11
CA ASN A 170 2.57 2.91 8.52
C ASN A 170 1.78 4.06 9.18
N TYR A 171 0.45 3.97 9.28
CA TYR A 171 -0.38 5.06 9.79
C TYR A 171 -0.52 4.98 11.32
N PRO A 172 -0.04 5.98 12.06
CA PRO A 172 -0.19 6.01 13.52
C PRO A 172 -1.64 6.00 13.99
N ASP A 173 -2.54 6.64 13.24
CA ASP A 173 -3.96 6.76 13.53
C ASP A 173 -4.80 6.16 12.40
N VAL A 174 -4.78 4.83 12.30
CA VAL A 174 -5.55 4.11 11.27
C VAL A 174 -7.06 4.35 11.40
N ASP A 175 -7.57 4.61 12.59
CA ASP A 175 -8.98 4.93 12.83
C ASP A 175 -9.35 6.21 12.08
N ARG A 176 -8.53 7.24 12.25
CA ARG A 176 -8.74 8.51 11.56
C ARG A 176 -8.63 8.36 10.05
N PHE A 177 -7.70 7.55 9.57
CA PHE A 177 -7.59 7.24 8.15
C PHE A 177 -8.90 6.66 7.59
N PHE A 178 -9.51 5.70 8.30
CA PHE A 178 -10.78 5.11 7.85
C PHE A 178 -11.94 6.12 7.80
N HIS A 179 -12.03 7.01 8.79
CA HIS A 179 -13.02 8.09 8.77
C HIS A 179 -12.79 9.08 7.63
N GLU A 180 -11.53 9.42 7.34
CA GLU A 180 -11.19 10.27 6.19
C GLU A 180 -11.52 9.60 4.86
N VAL A 181 -11.27 8.30 4.72
CA VAL A 181 -11.68 7.53 3.54
C VAL A 181 -13.20 7.54 3.38
N ALA A 182 -13.95 7.30 4.48
CA ALA A 182 -15.40 7.36 4.44
C ALA A 182 -15.89 8.76 4.04
N ARG A 183 -15.27 9.82 4.56
CA ARG A 183 -15.63 11.21 4.26
C ARG A 183 -15.46 11.55 2.78
N VAL A 184 -14.30 11.21 2.19
CA VAL A 184 -13.98 11.58 0.79
C VAL A 184 -14.66 10.69 -0.26
N LEU A 185 -15.14 9.51 0.12
CA LEU A 185 -15.93 8.66 -0.75
C LEU A 185 -17.35 9.20 -0.95
N LYS A 186 -17.87 9.09 -2.15
CA LYS A 186 -19.30 9.30 -2.43
C LYS A 186 -20.14 8.22 -1.73
N PRO A 187 -21.39 8.52 -1.32
CA PRO A 187 -22.32 7.47 -0.93
C PRO A 187 -22.41 6.38 -2.01
N GLY A 188 -22.26 5.12 -1.61
CA GLY A 188 -22.19 4.00 -2.54
C GLY A 188 -20.83 3.78 -3.21
N GLY A 189 -19.85 4.65 -3.01
CA GLY A 189 -18.46 4.49 -3.46
C GLY A 189 -17.76 3.33 -2.74
N HIS A 190 -16.61 2.90 -3.25
CA HIS A 190 -15.92 1.71 -2.76
C HIS A 190 -14.54 2.03 -2.18
N PHE A 191 -14.19 1.29 -1.14
CA PHE A 191 -12.86 1.29 -0.53
C PHE A 191 -12.21 -0.07 -0.71
N SER A 192 -11.08 -0.12 -1.39
CA SER A 192 -10.28 -1.33 -1.60
C SER A 192 -8.93 -1.18 -0.91
N ILE A 193 -8.68 -1.97 0.11
CA ILE A 193 -7.42 -1.97 0.86
C ILE A 193 -6.77 -3.34 0.82
N ILE A 194 -5.49 -3.36 0.48
CA ILE A 194 -4.67 -4.57 0.49
C ILE A 194 -3.37 -4.28 1.25
N ASP A 195 -3.18 -4.97 2.37
CA ASP A 195 -2.05 -4.68 3.27
C ASP A 195 -1.57 -5.90 4.04
N VAL A 196 -0.44 -5.75 4.69
CA VAL A 196 0.18 -6.70 5.59
C VAL A 196 -0.26 -6.44 7.03
N PHE A 197 -0.52 -7.50 7.78
CA PHE A 197 -1.01 -7.42 9.16
C PHE A 197 -0.16 -8.22 10.12
N ASP A 198 0.19 -7.61 11.24
CA ASP A 198 0.61 -8.28 12.46
C ASP A 198 -0.62 -8.60 13.35
N PRO A 199 -0.49 -9.35 14.45
CA PRO A 199 -1.64 -9.71 15.31
C PRO A 199 -2.39 -8.49 15.86
N ARG A 200 -1.69 -7.37 16.13
CA ARG A 200 -2.30 -6.16 16.72
C ARG A 200 -3.07 -5.38 15.68
N SER A 201 -2.45 -5.14 14.52
CA SER A 201 -3.09 -4.45 13.41
C SER A 201 -4.27 -5.24 12.85
N SER A 202 -4.17 -6.59 12.80
CA SER A 202 -5.28 -7.46 12.43
C SER A 202 -6.45 -7.34 13.41
N ALA A 203 -6.19 -7.41 14.71
CA ALA A 203 -7.22 -7.24 15.75
C ALA A 203 -7.86 -5.84 15.68
N ARG A 204 -7.04 -4.78 15.53
CA ARG A 204 -7.56 -3.41 15.40
C ARG A 204 -8.42 -3.23 14.15
N PHE A 205 -7.98 -3.80 13.03
CA PHE A 205 -8.75 -3.77 11.78
C PHE A 205 -10.11 -4.45 11.94
N SER A 206 -10.16 -5.63 12.57
CA SER A 206 -11.43 -6.34 12.86
C SER A 206 -12.35 -5.49 13.74
N THR A 207 -11.80 -4.82 14.77
CA THR A 207 -12.58 -3.89 15.61
C THR A 207 -13.11 -2.71 14.80
N LEU A 208 -12.30 -2.11 13.92
CA LEU A 208 -12.74 -1.01 13.05
C LEU A 208 -13.86 -1.42 12.09
N GLN A 209 -13.83 -2.66 11.61
CA GLN A 209 -14.91 -3.20 10.77
C GLN A 209 -16.25 -3.27 11.52
N GLU A 210 -16.23 -3.41 12.84
CA GLU A 210 -17.42 -3.44 13.69
C GLU A 210 -17.83 -2.05 14.19
N GLU A 211 -16.86 -1.13 14.41
CA GLU A 211 -17.10 0.18 15.01
C GLU A 211 -17.48 1.27 13.99
N ILE A 212 -17.06 1.15 12.72
CA ILE A 212 -17.30 2.16 11.69
C ILE A 212 -18.51 1.78 10.85
N ASP A 213 -19.65 2.40 11.16
CA ASP A 213 -20.93 2.17 10.47
C ASP A 213 -20.96 2.75 9.03
N ASP A 214 -19.98 3.58 8.66
CA ASP A 214 -19.90 4.19 7.33
C ASP A 214 -19.62 3.17 6.22
N PHE A 215 -19.17 1.94 6.55
CA PHE A 215 -18.80 0.93 5.60
C PHE A 215 -19.62 -0.36 5.71
N ALA A 216 -20.14 -0.82 4.57
CA ALA A 216 -20.59 -2.19 4.39
C ALA A 216 -19.45 -3.03 3.82
N TRP A 217 -18.85 -3.90 4.62
CA TRP A 217 -17.78 -4.80 4.18
C TRP A 217 -18.34 -5.89 3.27
N ILE A 218 -17.80 -6.01 2.06
CA ILE A 218 -18.31 -6.87 0.99
C ILE A 218 -17.47 -8.13 0.87
N HIS A 219 -16.16 -7.99 0.99
CA HIS A 219 -15.21 -9.04 0.63
C HIS A 219 -13.95 -8.95 1.49
N GLU A 220 -13.49 -10.13 1.94
CA GLU A 220 -12.16 -10.33 2.50
C GLU A 220 -11.50 -11.50 1.78
N ARG A 221 -10.24 -11.33 1.39
CA ARG A 221 -9.45 -12.38 0.78
C ARG A 221 -8.06 -12.41 1.41
N ASP A 222 -7.68 -13.55 1.96
CA ASP A 222 -6.32 -13.84 2.36
C ASP A 222 -5.47 -14.14 1.12
N VAL A 223 -4.43 -13.34 0.91
CA VAL A 223 -3.47 -13.47 -0.20
C VAL A 223 -2.05 -13.76 0.30
N THR A 224 -1.93 -14.14 1.58
CA THR A 224 -0.65 -14.38 2.27
C THR A 224 0.28 -15.29 1.49
N GLU A 225 -0.19 -16.45 1.05
CA GLU A 225 0.67 -17.41 0.33
C GLU A 225 1.02 -16.93 -1.09
N ASN A 226 0.14 -16.15 -1.74
CA ASN A 226 0.44 -15.52 -3.01
C ASN A 226 1.57 -14.49 -2.88
N VAL A 227 1.56 -13.67 -1.81
CA VAL A 227 2.61 -12.70 -1.51
C VAL A 227 3.90 -13.41 -1.10
N LYS A 228 3.83 -14.41 -0.23
CA LYS A 228 5.01 -15.22 0.11
C LYS A 228 5.63 -15.91 -1.11
N SER A 229 4.81 -16.33 -2.06
CA SER A 229 5.27 -16.92 -3.33
C SER A 229 6.04 -15.90 -4.17
N SER A 230 5.55 -14.66 -4.31
CA SER A 230 6.27 -13.59 -5.03
C SER A 230 7.62 -13.30 -4.39
N ILE A 231 7.66 -13.18 -3.05
CA ILE A 231 8.90 -12.93 -2.31
C ILE A 231 9.92 -14.05 -2.53
N ARG A 232 9.49 -15.33 -2.43
CA ARG A 232 10.38 -16.47 -2.69
C ARG A 232 10.96 -16.41 -4.11
N GLN A 233 10.16 -16.06 -5.11
CA GLN A 233 10.60 -15.93 -6.50
C GLN A 233 11.53 -14.73 -6.69
N ARG A 234 11.23 -13.57 -6.09
CA ARG A 234 12.14 -12.40 -6.10
C ARG A 234 13.47 -12.69 -5.44
N MET A 235 13.49 -13.50 -4.38
CA MET A 235 14.71 -13.90 -3.68
C MET A 235 15.50 -15.00 -4.38
N ALA A 236 14.93 -15.68 -5.38
CA ALA A 236 15.62 -16.75 -6.11
C ALA A 236 16.85 -16.22 -6.86
N PRO A 237 17.93 -17.01 -6.96
CA PRO A 237 19.09 -16.65 -7.76
C PRO A 237 18.71 -16.36 -9.22
N GLY A 238 19.21 -15.24 -9.75
CA GLY A 238 18.96 -14.86 -11.16
C GLY A 238 17.56 -14.30 -11.44
N SER A 239 16.73 -14.05 -10.41
CA SER A 239 15.44 -13.38 -10.57
C SER A 239 15.58 -11.99 -11.21
N PHE A 240 14.49 -11.51 -11.82
CA PHE A 240 14.41 -10.16 -12.36
C PHE A 240 14.72 -9.13 -11.25
N PHE A 241 14.07 -9.25 -10.11
CA PHE A 241 14.27 -8.37 -8.97
C PHE A 241 15.74 -8.26 -8.54
N ARG A 242 16.45 -9.39 -8.39
CA ARG A 242 17.87 -9.38 -8.00
C ARG A 242 18.77 -8.74 -9.05
N LYS A 243 18.47 -8.96 -10.33
CA LYS A 243 19.22 -8.35 -11.43
C LYS A 243 19.04 -6.84 -11.46
N GLU A 244 17.79 -6.36 -11.33
CA GLU A 244 17.51 -4.93 -11.33
C GLU A 244 18.04 -4.26 -10.06
N TYR A 245 17.89 -4.89 -8.89
CA TYR A 245 18.47 -4.40 -7.64
C TYR A 245 19.98 -4.23 -7.72
N ALA A 246 20.69 -5.19 -8.32
CA ALA A 246 22.14 -5.11 -8.52
C ALA A 246 22.56 -3.99 -9.50
N ARG A 247 21.66 -3.57 -10.40
CA ARG A 247 21.91 -2.47 -11.37
C ARG A 247 21.63 -1.08 -10.80
N LYS A 248 20.96 -0.97 -9.64
CA LYS A 248 20.65 0.33 -9.03
C LYS A 248 21.95 1.02 -8.59
N GLN A 249 22.09 2.27 -9.00
CA GLN A 249 23.16 3.14 -8.53
C GLN A 249 22.79 3.73 -7.17
N MET A 250 22.88 2.92 -6.14
CA MET A 250 22.55 3.31 -4.78
C MET A 250 23.75 4.03 -4.13
N PRO A 251 23.51 5.04 -3.26
CA PRO A 251 24.56 5.60 -2.41
C PRO A 251 25.27 4.49 -1.61
N LEU A 252 26.57 4.68 -1.32
CA LEU A 252 27.36 3.66 -0.62
C LEU A 252 26.71 3.19 0.70
N ARG A 253 26.13 4.15 1.47
CA ARG A 253 25.37 3.85 2.68
C ARG A 253 24.17 2.94 2.40
N ALA A 254 23.38 3.23 1.35
CA ALA A 254 22.23 2.43 0.97
C ALA A 254 22.66 1.05 0.41
N ARG A 255 23.83 0.96 -0.24
CA ARG A 255 24.41 -0.31 -0.66
C ARG A 255 24.87 -1.17 0.51
N ILE A 256 25.46 -0.56 1.55
CA ILE A 256 25.87 -1.28 2.76
C ILE A 256 24.63 -1.76 3.51
N ILE A 257 23.66 -0.87 3.77
CA ILE A 257 22.40 -1.22 4.45
C ILE A 257 21.60 -2.21 3.58
N GLY A 258 21.49 -1.95 2.29
CA GLY A 258 20.79 -2.81 1.35
C GLY A 258 21.52 -4.14 1.04
N GLY A 259 22.86 -4.17 1.11
CA GLY A 259 23.65 -5.41 1.01
C GLY A 259 23.57 -6.27 2.27
N LEU A 260 23.37 -5.64 3.42
CA LEU A 260 23.18 -6.30 4.72
C LEU A 260 21.70 -6.61 5.02
N GLY A 261 20.77 -5.84 4.44
CA GLY A 261 19.33 -5.91 4.68
C GLY A 261 18.45 -5.80 3.43
N GLY A 262 19.02 -5.98 2.22
CA GLY A 262 18.26 -5.84 0.96
C GLY A 262 17.12 -6.85 0.80
N ALA A 263 17.22 -7.98 1.49
CA ALA A 263 16.15 -8.94 1.63
C ALA A 263 14.93 -8.35 2.37
N HIS A 264 15.14 -7.40 3.24
CA HIS A 264 14.09 -6.75 4.02
C HIS A 264 13.13 -5.93 3.13
N TYR A 265 13.68 -5.16 2.18
CA TYR A 265 12.86 -4.39 1.22
C TYR A 265 12.00 -5.27 0.30
N ALA A 266 12.37 -6.54 0.15
CA ALA A 266 11.60 -7.52 -0.61
C ALA A 266 10.59 -8.29 0.26
N GLY A 267 10.42 -7.91 1.54
CA GLY A 267 9.57 -8.64 2.47
C GLY A 267 10.10 -10.01 2.90
N ALA A 268 11.41 -10.25 2.77
CA ALA A 268 12.00 -11.57 3.00
C ALA A 268 11.79 -12.08 4.43
N ASP A 269 11.64 -11.18 5.41
CA ASP A 269 11.32 -11.53 6.79
C ASP A 269 9.95 -12.21 6.91
N PHE A 270 9.01 -11.83 6.06
CA PHE A 270 7.66 -12.41 5.99
C PHE A 270 7.66 -13.90 5.59
N ILE A 271 8.70 -14.34 4.88
CA ILE A 271 8.93 -15.76 4.56
C ILE A 271 9.90 -16.44 5.51
N GLY A 272 10.25 -15.79 6.62
CA GLY A 272 11.20 -16.32 7.61
C GLY A 272 12.67 -16.25 7.19
N HIS A 273 12.99 -15.56 6.10
CA HIS A 273 14.37 -15.34 5.69
C HIS A 273 15.06 -14.39 6.66
N ARG A 274 16.26 -14.75 7.10
CA ARG A 274 17.10 -13.92 7.96
C ARG A 274 18.44 -13.68 7.28
N ASP A 275 18.68 -12.44 6.87
CA ASP A 275 19.97 -12.02 6.34
C ASP A 275 21.03 -11.85 7.48
N THR A 276 22.25 -11.53 7.10
CA THR A 276 23.37 -11.39 8.06
C THR A 276 23.11 -10.26 9.07
N LEU A 277 22.49 -9.15 8.62
CA LEU A 277 22.18 -8.02 9.50
C LEU A 277 21.09 -8.40 10.52
N SER A 278 20.02 -9.02 10.07
CA SER A 278 18.93 -9.51 10.94
C SER A 278 19.49 -10.46 12.01
N ARG A 279 20.37 -11.40 11.63
CA ARG A 279 21.02 -12.33 12.57
C ARG A 279 21.91 -11.61 13.60
N VAL A 280 22.69 -10.62 13.16
CA VAL A 280 23.56 -9.84 14.05
C VAL A 280 22.72 -9.02 15.03
N LEU A 281 21.64 -8.39 14.57
CA LEU A 281 20.75 -7.61 15.42
C LEU A 281 19.98 -8.49 16.42
N GLU A 282 19.56 -9.68 16.01
CA GLU A 282 18.97 -10.68 16.91
C GLU A 282 19.97 -11.12 18.01
N LEU A 283 21.21 -11.42 17.63
CA LEU A 283 22.29 -11.78 18.59
C LEU A 283 22.59 -10.62 19.54
N ALA A 284 22.56 -9.38 19.06
CA ALA A 284 22.75 -8.19 19.88
C ALA A 284 21.51 -7.83 20.73
N ARG A 285 20.42 -8.59 20.64
CA ARG A 285 19.11 -8.32 21.25
C ARG A 285 18.54 -6.94 20.88
N VAL A 286 18.94 -6.41 19.74
CA VAL A 286 18.42 -5.16 19.15
C VAL A 286 17.39 -5.56 18.12
N ARG A 287 16.10 -5.42 18.44
CA ARG A 287 15.06 -5.56 17.41
C ARG A 287 15.00 -4.26 16.62
N PRO A 288 15.19 -4.28 15.29
CA PRO A 288 14.90 -3.11 14.47
C PRO A 288 13.42 -2.73 14.65
N LYS A 289 13.13 -1.44 14.86
CA LYS A 289 11.75 -0.95 15.04
C LYS A 289 10.83 -1.22 13.84
N PHE A 290 11.38 -1.67 12.73
CA PHE A 290 10.70 -1.89 11.44
C PHE A 290 10.43 -3.38 11.13
N VAL A 291 10.84 -4.30 11.99
CA VAL A 291 10.53 -5.73 11.80
C VAL A 291 9.23 -6.03 12.53
N GLY A 292 8.10 -5.83 11.86
CA GLY A 292 6.82 -6.33 12.32
C GLY A 292 6.82 -7.87 12.25
N GLU A 293 6.24 -8.53 13.24
CA GLU A 293 5.93 -9.96 13.17
C GLU A 293 4.66 -10.11 12.32
N TYR A 294 4.76 -9.82 11.01
CA TYR A 294 3.62 -9.92 10.10
C TYR A 294 3.22 -11.39 9.91
N GLU A 295 1.92 -11.64 10.02
CA GLU A 295 1.35 -12.99 9.94
C GLU A 295 0.51 -13.21 8.69
N SER A 296 -0.17 -12.16 8.22
CA SER A 296 -1.08 -12.27 7.09
C SER A 296 -0.99 -11.08 6.14
N TYR A 297 -1.45 -11.30 4.93
CA TYR A 297 -1.60 -10.28 3.90
C TYR A 297 -3.01 -10.42 3.33
N ARG A 298 -3.81 -9.36 3.45
CA ARG A 298 -5.25 -9.44 3.17
C ARG A 298 -5.71 -8.31 2.27
N HIS A 299 -6.65 -8.63 1.41
CA HIS A 299 -7.42 -7.69 0.63
C HIS A 299 -8.82 -7.59 1.21
N HIS A 300 -9.24 -6.38 1.55
CA HIS A 300 -10.59 -6.08 2.01
C HIS A 300 -11.25 -5.10 1.05
N LEU A 301 -12.53 -5.30 0.79
CA LEU A 301 -13.36 -4.43 -0.03
C LEU A 301 -14.59 -4.02 0.77
N ALA A 302 -14.85 -2.74 0.81
CA ALA A 302 -16.02 -2.16 1.44
C ALA A 302 -16.74 -1.20 0.50
N ARG A 303 -18.01 -0.96 0.77
CA ARG A 303 -18.82 0.07 0.13
C ARG A 303 -19.24 1.09 1.17
N ARG A 304 -19.10 2.37 0.88
CA ARG A 304 -19.67 3.44 1.71
C ARG A 304 -21.19 3.34 1.72
N VAL A 305 -21.78 3.35 2.91
CA VAL A 305 -23.24 3.29 3.14
C VAL A 305 -23.89 4.63 2.85
#